data_8ded47043855f1fcbc91030727235f9c
#
_entry.id   8ded47043855f1fcbc91030727235f9c
#
_cell.length_a   1.000
_cell.length_b   1.000
_cell.length_c   1.000
_cell.angle_alpha   90.00
_cell.angle_beta   90.00
_cell.angle_gamma   90.00
#
_symmetry.space_group_name_H-M   'P 1'
#
loop_
_entity.id
_entity.type
_entity.pdbx_description
1 polymer ?
#
loop_
_entity_poly.entity_id
_entity_poly.type
_entity_poly.pdbx_seq_one_letter_code
_entity_poly.pdbx_strand_id
1 'polypeptide(L)'
;MKEHRTLVTAHSGADGFPENSMEFVRYALGCGADTLEVDVRLDEEKNLIISHDKIQGEAVTLREVFETVNPVSGIRINCDLKEYGLEEAVFCLAQTCGLHPERILYSGSVTPVKKEEPCPWREVEIYWNVEECLPGVYDCPRGEAGRRITAEMARCLGEACGAYGVSTINIHEKFLNEAVAEEMNRRGV
;
A
#
# COMPACT_ATOMS: atom_id res chain seq x y z
N MET A 1 -0.67 26.84 -7.92
CA MET A 1 -0.94 26.03 -6.72
C MET A 1 -1.53 24.72 -7.23
N LYS A 2 -0.92 23.57 -6.97
CA LYS A 2 -1.58 22.29 -7.21
C LYS A 2 -2.72 22.22 -6.20
N GLU A 3 -3.95 22.02 -6.67
CA GLU A 3 -5.07 21.68 -5.79
C GLU A 3 -4.72 20.35 -5.11
N HIS A 4 -4.54 20.38 -3.81
CA HIS A 4 -4.37 19.16 -3.02
C HIS A 4 -5.75 18.55 -2.82
N ARG A 5 -6.08 17.55 -3.62
CA ARG A 5 -7.27 16.75 -3.45
C ARG A 5 -6.96 15.60 -2.48
N THR A 6 -7.80 15.39 -1.49
CA THR A 6 -7.76 14.18 -0.67
C THR A 6 -8.26 12.99 -1.52
N LEU A 7 -7.47 11.94 -1.59
CA LEU A 7 -7.86 10.68 -2.22
C LEU A 7 -8.46 9.76 -1.17
N VAL A 8 -9.45 8.97 -1.57
CA VAL A 8 -10.17 8.04 -0.70
C VAL A 8 -9.87 6.61 -1.16
N THR A 9 -9.43 5.78 -0.23
CA THR A 9 -9.25 4.34 -0.45
C THR A 9 -10.39 3.58 0.21
N ALA A 10 -11.10 2.74 -0.56
CA ALA A 10 -11.99 1.73 -0.01
C ALA A 10 -11.14 0.58 0.52
N HIS A 11 -11.02 0.48 1.83
CA HIS A 11 -10.30 -0.57 2.52
C HIS A 11 -11.13 -1.86 2.54
N SER A 12 -10.47 -3.00 2.43
CA SER A 12 -11.10 -4.33 2.44
C SER A 12 -12.09 -4.48 3.58
N GLY A 13 -13.31 -4.93 3.27
CA GLY A 13 -14.41 -5.04 4.25
C GLY A 13 -15.17 -3.74 4.53
N ALA A 14 -14.90 -2.64 3.82
CA ALA A 14 -15.65 -1.39 4.00
C ALA A 14 -17.16 -1.59 3.79
N ASP A 15 -17.95 -0.79 4.53
CA ASP A 15 -19.42 -0.77 4.49
C ASP A 15 -20.10 -2.13 4.75
N GLY A 16 -19.42 -3.04 5.45
CA GLY A 16 -19.96 -4.33 5.85
C GLY A 16 -19.89 -5.42 4.77
N PHE A 17 -19.20 -5.17 3.67
CA PHE A 17 -18.90 -6.24 2.71
C PHE A 17 -17.86 -7.22 3.28
N PRO A 18 -17.88 -8.51 2.89
CA PRO A 18 -16.86 -9.45 3.33
C PRO A 18 -15.46 -9.00 2.90
N GLU A 19 -14.52 -9.05 3.84
CA GLU A 19 -13.12 -8.72 3.57
C GLU A 19 -12.54 -9.62 2.45
N ASN A 20 -11.68 -9.06 1.61
CA ASN A 20 -10.98 -9.80 0.56
C ASN A 20 -11.89 -10.67 -0.30
N SER A 21 -13.05 -10.15 -0.69
CA SER A 21 -14.06 -10.83 -1.49
C SER A 21 -14.34 -10.12 -2.82
N MET A 22 -14.81 -10.88 -3.81
CA MET A 22 -15.25 -10.28 -5.07
C MET A 22 -16.50 -9.40 -4.91
N GLU A 23 -17.27 -9.59 -3.85
CA GLU A 23 -18.40 -8.72 -3.51
C GLU A 23 -17.89 -7.33 -3.12
N PHE A 24 -16.89 -7.27 -2.24
CA PHE A 24 -16.22 -6.03 -1.88
C PHE A 24 -15.55 -5.36 -3.09
N VAL A 25 -14.81 -6.11 -3.90
CA VAL A 25 -14.16 -5.56 -5.11
C VAL A 25 -15.17 -4.87 -6.01
N ARG A 26 -16.30 -5.52 -6.33
CA ARG A 26 -17.37 -4.93 -7.17
C ARG A 26 -17.99 -3.69 -6.52
N TYR A 27 -18.21 -3.71 -5.21
CA TYR A 27 -18.69 -2.56 -4.47
C TYR A 27 -17.72 -1.38 -4.58
N ALA A 28 -16.43 -1.60 -4.31
CA ALA A 28 -15.40 -0.57 -4.35
C ALA A 28 -15.26 0.09 -5.72
N LEU A 29 -15.46 -0.66 -6.81
CA LEU A 29 -15.47 -0.11 -8.17
C LEU A 29 -16.63 0.87 -8.44
N GLY A 30 -17.69 0.83 -7.65
CA GLY A 30 -18.88 1.67 -7.81
C GLY A 30 -19.12 2.70 -6.72
N CYS A 31 -18.39 2.66 -5.60
CA CYS A 31 -18.64 3.54 -4.44
C CYS A 31 -18.05 4.96 -4.57
N GLY A 32 -17.29 5.24 -5.62
CA GLY A 32 -16.66 6.56 -5.85
C GLY A 32 -15.32 6.76 -5.13
N ALA A 33 -14.72 5.69 -4.60
CA ALA A 33 -13.36 5.74 -4.08
C ALA A 33 -12.34 5.91 -5.23
N ASP A 34 -11.20 6.52 -4.93
CA ASP A 34 -10.10 6.71 -5.87
C ASP A 34 -9.22 5.45 -5.99
N THR A 35 -9.20 4.66 -4.91
CA THR A 35 -8.41 3.41 -4.80
C THR A 35 -9.23 2.36 -4.08
N LEU A 36 -9.17 1.12 -4.53
CA LEU A 36 -9.58 -0.03 -3.73
C LEU A 36 -8.33 -0.69 -3.12
N GLU A 37 -8.46 -1.26 -1.93
CA GLU A 37 -7.36 -1.97 -1.28
C GLU A 37 -7.75 -3.43 -1.04
N VAL A 38 -6.79 -4.34 -1.25
CA VAL A 38 -6.90 -5.75 -0.96
C VAL A 38 -5.60 -6.28 -0.36
N ASP A 39 -5.74 -7.19 0.60
CA ASP A 39 -4.60 -7.88 1.20
C ASP A 39 -4.09 -8.99 0.28
N VAL A 40 -2.80 -8.97 -0.05
CA VAL A 40 -2.21 -9.94 -0.99
C VAL A 40 -1.26 -10.88 -0.28
N ARG A 41 -1.42 -12.18 -0.55
CA ARG A 41 -0.53 -13.21 -0.04
C ARG A 41 -0.44 -14.43 -0.98
N LEU A 42 0.40 -15.39 -0.64
CA LEU A 42 0.46 -16.67 -1.33
C LEU A 42 -0.40 -17.72 -0.62
N ASP A 43 -1.09 -18.54 -1.41
CA ASP A 43 -1.68 -19.79 -0.92
C ASP A 43 -0.62 -20.90 -0.77
N GLU A 44 -1.04 -22.10 -0.40
CA GLU A 44 -0.15 -23.26 -0.25
C GLU A 44 0.48 -23.70 -1.59
N GLU A 45 -0.18 -23.41 -2.71
CA GLU A 45 0.28 -23.72 -4.07
C GLU A 45 1.11 -22.62 -4.71
N LYS A 46 1.38 -21.53 -3.95
CA LYS A 46 2.09 -20.33 -4.41
C LYS A 46 1.35 -19.47 -5.44
N ASN A 47 0.02 -19.54 -5.46
CA ASN A 47 -0.78 -18.59 -6.21
C ASN A 47 -0.96 -17.30 -5.41
N LEU A 48 -1.00 -16.16 -6.10
CA LEU A 48 -1.37 -14.88 -5.51
C LEU A 48 -2.89 -14.83 -5.28
N ILE A 49 -3.27 -14.71 -4.03
CA ILE A 49 -4.66 -14.64 -3.56
C ILE A 49 -4.89 -13.37 -2.76
N ILE A 50 -6.16 -13.00 -2.55
CA ILE A 50 -6.50 -11.95 -1.61
C ILE A 50 -7.00 -12.56 -0.29
N SER A 51 -6.27 -12.27 0.79
CA SER A 51 -6.62 -12.66 2.16
C SER A 51 -5.75 -11.93 3.17
N HIS A 52 -6.34 -11.49 4.29
CA HIS A 52 -5.57 -10.94 5.41
C HIS A 52 -4.74 -12.01 6.12
N ASP A 53 -5.33 -13.14 6.44
CA ASP A 53 -4.70 -14.23 7.16
C ASP A 53 -4.35 -15.41 6.23
N LYS A 54 -3.47 -16.29 6.71
CA LYS A 54 -3.23 -17.56 6.02
C LYS A 54 -4.49 -18.40 6.06
N ILE A 55 -4.93 -18.85 4.90
CA ILE A 55 -6.12 -19.67 4.77
C ILE A 55 -5.78 -21.06 4.21
N GLN A 56 -6.61 -22.04 4.55
CA GLN A 56 -6.64 -23.34 3.90
C GLN A 56 -7.94 -23.45 3.09
N GLY A 57 -7.82 -23.79 1.82
CA GLY A 57 -8.95 -23.92 0.92
C GLY A 57 -9.04 -22.82 -0.14
N GLU A 58 -10.24 -22.66 -0.71
CA GLU A 58 -10.46 -21.74 -1.83
C GLU A 58 -10.43 -20.29 -1.39
N ALA A 59 -9.71 -19.46 -2.16
CA ALA A 59 -9.65 -18.02 -2.03
C ALA A 59 -9.87 -17.35 -3.36
N VAL A 60 -10.23 -16.09 -3.33
CA VAL A 60 -10.25 -15.23 -4.52
C VAL A 60 -8.81 -15.02 -4.98
N THR A 61 -8.54 -15.28 -6.24
CA THR A 61 -7.22 -15.02 -6.81
C THR A 61 -7.02 -13.54 -7.13
N LEU A 62 -5.79 -13.06 -6.98
CA LEU A 62 -5.45 -11.69 -7.39
C LEU A 62 -5.66 -11.47 -8.89
N ARG A 63 -5.57 -12.53 -9.70
CA ARG A 63 -5.91 -12.49 -11.13
C ARG A 63 -7.36 -12.09 -11.36
N GLU A 64 -8.32 -12.74 -10.68
CA GLU A 64 -9.75 -12.41 -10.79
C GLU A 64 -10.02 -10.95 -10.42
N VAL A 65 -9.31 -10.44 -9.40
CA VAL A 65 -9.39 -9.03 -9.01
C VAL A 65 -8.87 -8.14 -10.14
N PHE A 66 -7.67 -8.37 -10.65
CA PHE A 66 -7.09 -7.56 -11.72
C PHE A 66 -7.92 -7.58 -13.00
N GLU A 67 -8.44 -8.72 -13.42
CA GLU A 67 -9.32 -8.85 -14.56
C GLU A 67 -10.65 -8.09 -14.38
N THR A 68 -11.14 -8.02 -13.13
CA THR A 68 -12.35 -7.25 -12.79
C THR A 68 -12.08 -5.74 -12.74
N VAL A 69 -10.92 -5.34 -12.25
CA VAL A 69 -10.51 -3.91 -12.10
C VAL A 69 -10.07 -3.32 -13.44
N ASN A 70 -9.41 -4.10 -14.30
CA ASN A 70 -8.80 -3.59 -15.54
C ASN A 70 -9.75 -2.82 -16.45
N PRO A 71 -10.99 -3.30 -16.76
CA PRO A 71 -11.92 -2.59 -17.64
C PRO A 71 -12.49 -1.29 -17.03
N VAL A 72 -12.35 -1.06 -15.74
CA VAL A 72 -12.90 0.12 -15.05
C VAL A 72 -11.84 1.21 -14.98
N SER A 73 -12.07 2.33 -15.64
CA SER A 73 -11.16 3.49 -15.61
C SER A 73 -11.33 4.33 -14.33
N GLY A 74 -10.28 5.05 -13.96
CA GLY A 74 -10.34 6.08 -12.90
C GLY A 74 -10.19 5.56 -11.47
N ILE A 75 -10.05 4.24 -11.26
CA ILE A 75 -9.75 3.67 -9.96
C ILE A 75 -8.38 2.97 -9.98
N ARG A 76 -7.66 3.08 -8.88
CA ARG A 76 -6.39 2.40 -8.62
C ARG A 76 -6.61 1.21 -7.69
N ILE A 77 -5.64 0.31 -7.63
CA ILE A 77 -5.65 -0.81 -6.69
C ILE A 77 -4.41 -0.75 -5.79
N ASN A 78 -4.61 -0.74 -4.48
CA ASN A 78 -3.57 -0.93 -3.50
C ASN A 78 -3.50 -2.41 -3.12
N CYS A 79 -2.39 -3.05 -3.47
CA CYS A 79 -2.05 -4.40 -3.03
C CYS A 79 -1.29 -4.28 -1.70
N ASP A 80 -1.98 -4.52 -0.58
CA ASP A 80 -1.36 -4.57 0.74
C ASP A 80 -0.66 -5.91 0.92
N LEU A 81 0.66 -5.94 0.71
CA LEU A 81 1.44 -7.16 0.72
C LEU A 81 1.60 -7.69 2.15
N LYS A 82 1.11 -8.89 2.40
CA LYS A 82 1.21 -9.54 3.72
C LYS A 82 2.49 -10.38 3.90
N GLU A 83 3.29 -10.47 2.85
CA GLU A 83 4.56 -11.20 2.83
C GLU A 83 5.58 -10.41 2.00
N TYR A 84 6.83 -10.39 2.43
CA TYR A 84 7.92 -9.76 1.67
C TYR A 84 8.24 -10.53 0.39
N GLY A 85 8.66 -9.80 -0.64
CA GLY A 85 9.16 -10.37 -1.90
C GLY A 85 8.07 -10.73 -2.89
N LEU A 86 6.85 -10.24 -2.72
CA LEU A 86 5.73 -10.45 -3.66
C LEU A 86 5.67 -9.41 -4.78
N GLU A 87 6.41 -8.31 -4.68
CA GLU A 87 6.30 -7.12 -5.55
C GLU A 87 6.43 -7.47 -7.03
N GLU A 88 7.46 -8.24 -7.39
CA GLU A 88 7.70 -8.61 -8.79
C GLU A 88 6.63 -9.59 -9.31
N ALA A 89 6.19 -10.54 -8.50
CA ALA A 89 5.14 -11.48 -8.87
C ALA A 89 3.80 -10.79 -9.12
N VAL A 90 3.43 -9.85 -8.24
CA VAL A 90 2.22 -9.02 -8.39
C VAL A 90 2.30 -8.15 -9.64
N PHE A 91 3.47 -7.50 -9.88
CA PHE A 91 3.71 -6.69 -11.06
C PHE A 91 3.57 -7.49 -12.35
N CYS A 92 4.22 -8.65 -12.46
CA CYS A 92 4.13 -9.53 -13.63
C CYS A 92 2.70 -10.01 -13.87
N LEU A 93 1.97 -10.35 -12.81
CA LEU A 93 0.57 -10.74 -12.93
C LEU A 93 -0.29 -9.59 -13.46
N ALA A 94 -0.10 -8.38 -12.92
CA ALA A 94 -0.83 -7.19 -13.35
C ALA A 94 -0.61 -6.89 -14.84
N GLN A 95 0.65 -6.94 -15.31
CA GLN A 95 0.96 -6.79 -16.72
C GLN A 95 0.29 -7.87 -17.60
N THR A 96 0.25 -9.13 -17.12
CA THR A 96 -0.44 -10.22 -17.83
C THR A 96 -1.93 -9.97 -17.95
N CYS A 97 -2.54 -9.32 -16.94
CA CYS A 97 -3.95 -8.91 -16.96
C CYS A 97 -4.18 -7.57 -17.70
N GLY A 98 -3.14 -6.94 -18.25
CA GLY A 98 -3.24 -5.66 -18.97
C GLY A 98 -3.39 -4.44 -18.06
N LEU A 99 -3.14 -4.58 -16.77
CA LEU A 99 -3.21 -3.48 -15.81
C LEU A 99 -1.90 -2.67 -15.84
N HIS A 100 -2.00 -1.35 -16.09
CA HIS A 100 -0.84 -0.47 -16.15
C HIS A 100 -0.22 -0.24 -14.76
N PRO A 101 1.13 -0.10 -14.65
CA PRO A 101 1.83 0.12 -13.37
C PRO A 101 1.30 1.29 -12.57
N GLU A 102 0.95 2.39 -13.21
CA GLU A 102 0.39 3.61 -12.58
C GLU A 102 -0.94 3.39 -11.85
N ARG A 103 -1.62 2.28 -12.16
CA ARG A 103 -2.87 1.89 -11.51
C ARG A 103 -2.66 1.01 -10.28
N ILE A 104 -1.43 0.62 -10.01
CA ILE A 104 -1.07 -0.28 -8.91
C ILE A 104 -0.36 0.53 -7.83
N LEU A 105 -0.65 0.22 -6.58
CA LEU A 105 0.04 0.71 -5.40
C LEU A 105 0.50 -0.48 -4.58
N TYR A 106 1.58 -0.33 -3.86
CA TYR A 106 2.01 -1.29 -2.85
C TYR A 106 2.01 -0.68 -1.46
N SER A 107 1.50 -1.41 -0.48
CA SER A 107 1.64 -1.16 0.95
C SER A 107 1.93 -2.47 1.70
N GLY A 108 2.01 -2.43 3.01
CA GLY A 108 2.30 -3.61 3.83
C GLY A 108 3.77 -4.00 3.81
N SER A 109 4.06 -5.29 3.66
CA SER A 109 5.41 -5.86 3.67
C SER A 109 6.15 -5.62 2.35
N VAL A 110 6.45 -4.36 2.03
CA VAL A 110 7.15 -3.95 0.81
C VAL A 110 8.62 -3.73 1.10
N THR A 111 9.49 -4.22 0.22
CA THR A 111 10.93 -3.94 0.26
C THR A 111 11.30 -2.97 -0.87
N PRO A 112 11.33 -1.65 -0.62
CA PRO A 112 11.72 -0.69 -1.65
C PRO A 112 13.14 -0.94 -2.17
N VAL A 113 13.33 -0.78 -3.47
CA VAL A 113 14.63 -0.96 -4.13
C VAL A 113 15.29 0.42 -4.32
N LYS A 114 16.58 0.54 -3.98
CA LYS A 114 17.33 1.79 -4.14
C LYS A 114 17.27 2.30 -5.57
N LYS A 115 17.30 3.64 -5.72
CA LYS A 115 17.14 4.30 -7.03
C LYS A 115 18.12 3.80 -8.09
N GLU A 116 19.34 3.48 -7.70
CA GLU A 116 20.43 3.06 -8.59
C GLU A 116 20.38 1.58 -8.95
N GLU A 117 19.55 0.78 -8.27
CA GLU A 117 19.45 -0.66 -8.48
C GLU A 117 18.38 -0.99 -9.53
N PRO A 118 18.55 -2.02 -10.35
CA PRO A 118 17.50 -2.47 -11.28
C PRO A 118 16.24 -2.90 -10.55
N CYS A 119 15.08 -2.44 -11.02
CA CYS A 119 13.79 -2.78 -10.42
C CYS A 119 12.71 -2.84 -11.50
N PRO A 120 12.17 -4.03 -11.83
CA PRO A 120 11.14 -4.19 -12.86
C PRO A 120 9.84 -3.41 -12.58
N TRP A 121 9.51 -3.25 -11.30
CA TRP A 121 8.29 -2.58 -10.83
C TRP A 121 8.54 -1.15 -10.32
N ARG A 122 9.59 -0.48 -10.80
CA ARG A 122 9.99 0.88 -10.38
C ARG A 122 8.88 1.93 -10.53
N GLU A 123 7.96 1.74 -11.46
CA GLU A 123 6.88 2.67 -11.75
C GLU A 123 5.66 2.50 -10.82
N VAL A 124 5.64 1.42 -10.04
CA VAL A 124 4.58 1.20 -9.05
C VAL A 124 4.82 2.12 -7.85
N GLU A 125 3.81 2.88 -7.46
CA GLU A 125 3.88 3.74 -6.28
C GLU A 125 3.85 2.90 -5.01
N ILE A 126 4.66 3.28 -4.02
CA ILE A 126 4.72 2.62 -2.71
C ILE A 126 4.16 3.57 -1.66
N TYR A 127 3.21 3.07 -0.86
CA TYR A 127 2.80 3.67 0.40
C TYR A 127 3.62 3.02 1.52
N TRP A 128 4.79 3.59 1.80
CA TRP A 128 5.77 2.95 2.67
C TRP A 128 5.40 3.10 4.14
N ASN A 129 5.25 1.98 4.83
CA ASN A 129 4.93 1.96 6.24
C ASN A 129 6.05 2.59 7.07
N VAL A 130 5.72 3.57 7.89
CA VAL A 130 6.71 4.33 8.69
C VAL A 130 7.48 3.43 9.65
N GLU A 131 6.86 2.39 10.19
CA GLU A 131 7.50 1.41 11.07
C GLU A 131 8.62 0.61 10.41
N GLU A 132 8.64 0.49 9.09
CA GLU A 132 9.75 -0.14 8.36
C GLU A 132 11.03 0.70 8.42
N CYS A 133 10.90 2.03 8.50
CA CYS A 133 12.01 2.95 8.64
C CYS A 133 12.33 3.30 10.10
N LEU A 134 11.32 3.26 10.96
CA LEU A 134 11.38 3.64 12.36
C LEU A 134 10.83 2.50 13.23
N PRO A 135 11.56 1.38 13.36
CA PRO A 135 11.10 0.21 14.12
C PRO A 135 10.67 0.59 15.54
N GLY A 136 9.52 0.06 15.96
CA GLY A 136 8.96 0.33 17.29
C GLY A 136 8.33 1.72 17.45
N VAL A 137 8.14 2.48 16.36
CA VAL A 137 7.50 3.82 16.42
C VAL A 137 6.09 3.76 17.01
N TYR A 138 5.38 2.65 16.77
CA TYR A 138 4.02 2.43 17.28
C TYR A 138 3.97 1.65 18.60
N ASP A 139 5.14 1.23 19.13
CA ASP A 139 5.24 0.52 20.41
C ASP A 139 5.03 1.50 21.57
N CYS A 140 3.77 1.64 21.98
CA CYS A 140 3.39 2.47 23.11
C CYS A 140 2.64 1.66 24.16
N PRO A 141 2.94 1.85 25.46
CA PRO A 141 2.09 1.34 26.51
C PRO A 141 0.65 1.83 26.33
N ARG A 142 -0.34 0.95 26.56
CA ARG A 142 -1.75 1.34 26.50
C ARG A 142 -2.01 2.53 27.41
N GLY A 143 -2.45 3.64 26.82
CA GLY A 143 -2.85 4.85 27.55
C GLY A 143 -1.83 5.97 27.57
N GLU A 144 -0.59 5.77 27.08
CA GLU A 144 0.35 6.86 26.82
C GLU A 144 0.17 7.42 25.40
N ALA A 145 0.28 8.74 25.23
CA ALA A 145 0.43 9.33 23.90
C ALA A 145 1.70 8.73 23.30
N GLY A 146 1.57 8.08 22.15
CA GLY A 146 2.63 7.35 21.49
C GLY A 146 3.93 8.15 21.43
N ARG A 147 5.07 7.47 21.30
CA ARG A 147 6.36 8.13 21.11
C ARG A 147 6.22 9.11 19.95
N ARG A 148 6.23 10.40 20.29
CA ARG A 148 6.13 11.45 19.29
C ARG A 148 7.32 11.31 18.34
N ILE A 149 7.06 11.20 17.04
CA ILE A 149 8.14 11.24 16.06
C ILE A 149 8.86 12.57 16.20
N THR A 150 10.15 12.50 16.54
CA THR A 150 10.99 13.69 16.70
C THR A 150 11.42 14.24 15.33
N ALA A 151 11.89 15.47 15.29
CA ALA A 151 12.44 16.06 14.07
C ALA A 151 13.63 15.24 13.50
N GLU A 152 14.43 14.60 14.35
CA GLU A 152 15.50 13.71 13.92
C GLU A 152 14.96 12.43 13.27
N MET A 153 13.96 11.80 13.87
CA MET A 153 13.29 10.63 13.29
C MET A 153 12.62 10.97 11.96
N ALA A 154 11.94 12.12 11.87
CA ALA A 154 11.32 12.59 10.64
C ALA A 154 12.39 12.80 9.54
N ARG A 155 13.56 13.36 9.88
CA ARG A 155 14.69 13.52 8.95
C ARG A 155 15.21 12.17 8.45
N CYS A 156 15.41 11.19 9.35
CA CYS A 156 15.83 9.84 8.96
C CYS A 156 14.83 9.19 8.01
N LEU A 157 13.52 9.31 8.30
CA LEU A 157 12.46 8.82 7.41
C LEU A 157 12.53 9.47 6.02
N GLY A 158 12.68 10.79 5.97
CA GLY A 158 12.80 11.53 4.71
C GLY A 158 14.07 11.20 3.92
N GLU A 159 15.19 10.93 4.60
CA GLU A 159 16.43 10.46 3.97
C GLU A 159 16.24 9.06 3.36
N ALA A 160 15.58 8.17 4.07
CA ALA A 160 15.23 6.85 3.56
C ALA A 160 14.32 6.94 2.32
N CYS A 161 13.22 7.72 2.38
CA CYS A 161 12.36 7.96 1.23
C CYS A 161 13.16 8.47 0.02
N GLY A 162 14.07 9.42 0.25
CA GLY A 162 14.96 9.95 -0.80
C GLY A 162 15.86 8.89 -1.43
N ALA A 163 16.45 8.00 -0.63
CA ALA A 163 17.36 6.95 -1.10
C ALA A 163 16.65 5.88 -1.94
N TYR A 164 15.43 5.56 -1.59
CA TYR A 164 14.62 4.55 -2.29
C TYR A 164 13.69 5.13 -3.37
N GLY A 165 13.55 6.45 -3.45
CA GLY A 165 12.66 7.09 -4.41
C GLY A 165 11.18 6.95 -4.05
N VAL A 166 10.89 6.73 -2.79
CA VAL A 166 9.52 6.69 -2.29
C VAL A 166 9.01 8.11 -2.11
N SER A 167 7.80 8.37 -2.61
CA SER A 167 7.13 9.67 -2.57
C SER A 167 5.91 9.70 -1.65
N THR A 168 5.58 8.58 -1.02
CA THR A 168 4.38 8.48 -0.17
C THR A 168 4.67 7.58 1.03
N ILE A 169 4.30 8.04 2.22
CA ILE A 169 4.40 7.26 3.46
C ILE A 169 3.01 6.87 3.95
N ASN A 170 2.93 5.70 4.57
CA ASN A 170 1.76 5.24 5.32
C ASN A 170 2.04 5.41 6.82
N ILE A 171 1.29 6.28 7.48
CA ILE A 171 1.47 6.63 8.89
C ILE A 171 0.13 6.65 9.61
N HIS A 172 0.09 6.07 10.81
CA HIS A 172 -1.09 6.16 11.65
C HIS A 172 -1.32 7.61 12.11
N GLU A 173 -2.54 8.13 12.00
CA GLU A 173 -2.90 9.54 12.22
C GLU A 173 -2.44 10.10 13.58
N LYS A 174 -2.40 9.28 14.64
CA LYS A 174 -1.92 9.68 15.99
C LYS A 174 -0.44 10.04 16.05
N PHE A 175 0.34 9.59 15.07
CA PHE A 175 1.79 9.82 14.99
C PHE A 175 2.14 10.92 14.00
N LEU A 176 1.20 11.33 13.17
CA LEU A 176 1.38 12.48 12.29
C LEU A 176 1.47 13.76 13.12
N ASN A 177 2.57 14.48 12.98
CA ASN A 177 2.82 15.74 13.67
C ASN A 177 3.53 16.74 12.75
N GLU A 178 3.72 17.97 13.24
CA GLU A 178 4.33 19.05 12.48
C GLU A 178 5.73 18.69 11.96
N ALA A 179 6.58 18.03 12.77
CA ALA A 179 7.92 17.64 12.35
C ALA A 179 7.91 16.67 11.16
N VAL A 180 6.99 15.72 11.13
CA VAL A 180 6.80 14.80 9.98
C VAL A 180 6.29 15.59 8.77
N ALA A 181 5.22 16.38 8.95
CA ALA A 181 4.62 17.13 7.86
C ALA A 181 5.59 18.11 7.20
N GLU A 182 6.37 18.86 7.99
CA GLU A 182 7.38 19.80 7.48
C GLU A 182 8.49 19.08 6.71
N GLU A 183 9.04 17.99 7.26
CA GLU A 183 10.12 17.26 6.61
C GLU A 183 9.67 16.57 5.32
N MET A 184 8.48 15.94 5.32
CA MET A 184 7.92 15.31 4.13
C MET A 184 7.64 16.35 3.05
N ASN A 185 7.00 17.47 3.38
CA ASN A 185 6.77 18.56 2.45
C ASN A 185 8.07 19.12 1.86
N ARG A 186 9.12 19.30 2.69
CA ARG A 186 10.43 19.77 2.25
C ARG A 186 11.07 18.85 1.22
N ARG A 187 10.79 17.57 1.27
CA ARG A 187 11.35 16.54 0.36
C ARG A 187 10.43 16.18 -0.80
N GLY A 188 9.19 16.62 -0.78
CA GLY A 188 8.19 16.28 -1.80
C GLY A 188 7.64 14.86 -1.67
N VAL A 189 7.56 14.35 -0.42
CA VAL A 189 6.98 13.05 -0.02
C VAL A 189 5.54 13.26 0.45
#